data_fabd96389763dc7d94e6d89c2f4b4a42
#
_entry.id   fabd96389763dc7d94e6d89c2f4b4a42
#
_cell.length_a   1.000
_cell.length_b   1.000
_cell.length_c   1.000
_cell.angle_alpha   90.00
_cell.angle_beta   90.00
_cell.angle_gamma   90.00
#
_symmetry.space_group_name_H-M   'P 1'
#
loop_
_entity.id
_entity.type
_entity.pdbx_description
1 polymer ?
#
loop_
_entity_poly.entity_id
_entity_poly.type
_entity_poly.pdbx_seq_one_letter_code
_entity_poly.pdbx_strand_id
1 'polypeptide(L)'
;EGRRFTLLVEDAKQLEDEQGIQVAGNLYGNIQLGDLVYFILPNNMIMYSRIDGIEIGAGQNANKAENQRVVLLFEDIKDINCVPKYTVLTSIHPQDRAEESSAVENPHLLGLSRDYHRLVKDPNYFNVFVYVLCHAYFLVPVKTNGESEDAQVQFPALRDPVEETKSIFPVFTDWYAVAGWQQIFEDGKPPKAVILRFPDVVNICKGNGVMLNPFGPTAVMLQDKLIEEIVNLDGYKLEFDNK
;
A
#
# COMPACT_ATOMS: atom_id res chain seq x y z
N GLU A 1 -0.77 -9.73 -18.69
CA GLU A 1 -0.64 -9.09 -17.36
C GLU A 1 -0.61 -7.59 -17.56
N GLY A 2 -1.58 -6.86 -16.97
CA GLY A 2 -1.65 -5.41 -17.05
C GLY A 2 -0.43 -4.77 -16.39
N ARG A 3 -0.05 -3.57 -16.86
CA ARG A 3 1.04 -2.81 -16.24
C ARG A 3 0.67 -2.43 -14.82
N ARG A 4 1.49 -2.78 -13.86
CA ARG A 4 1.29 -2.37 -12.46
C ARG A 4 2.02 -1.05 -12.23
N PHE A 5 1.32 -0.04 -11.78
CA PHE A 5 1.91 1.21 -11.34
C PHE A 5 1.20 1.77 -10.11
N THR A 6 1.90 2.63 -9.40
CA THR A 6 1.37 3.51 -8.36
C THR A 6 1.98 4.90 -8.48
N LEU A 7 1.21 5.93 -8.18
CA LEU A 7 1.65 7.30 -8.06
C LEU A 7 0.90 7.95 -6.90
N LEU A 8 1.63 8.56 -5.97
CA LEU A 8 1.04 9.35 -4.90
C LEU A 8 0.91 10.80 -5.36
N VAL A 9 -0.30 11.37 -5.31
CA VAL A 9 -0.55 12.77 -5.65
C VAL A 9 0.10 13.68 -4.61
N GLU A 10 1.12 14.41 -5.03
CA GLU A 10 1.82 15.41 -4.21
C GLU A 10 1.29 16.81 -4.45
N ASP A 11 0.90 17.08 -5.69
CA ASP A 11 0.36 18.36 -6.12
C ASP A 11 -0.69 18.14 -7.21
N ALA A 12 -1.68 19.03 -7.25
CA ALA A 12 -2.70 19.04 -8.29
C ALA A 12 -3.00 20.48 -8.70
N LYS A 13 -3.31 20.68 -9.96
CA LYS A 13 -3.62 22.01 -10.54
C LYS A 13 -4.85 21.91 -11.43
N GLN A 14 -5.78 22.86 -11.26
CA GLN A 14 -6.88 23.07 -12.18
C GLN A 14 -6.36 23.67 -13.49
N LEU A 15 -6.80 23.15 -14.62
CA LEU A 15 -6.54 23.77 -15.91
C LEU A 15 -7.42 24.99 -16.14
N GLU A 16 -6.97 25.90 -17.01
CA GLU A 16 -7.76 27.05 -17.42
C GLU A 16 -9.06 26.59 -18.07
N ASP A 17 -10.12 27.40 -17.93
CA ASP A 17 -11.45 27.13 -18.50
C ASP A 17 -12.07 25.78 -18.07
N GLU A 18 -11.71 25.25 -16.90
CA GLU A 18 -12.22 23.96 -16.40
C GLU A 18 -12.02 22.79 -17.37
N GLN A 19 -10.98 22.83 -18.18
CA GLN A 19 -10.68 21.79 -19.18
C GLN A 19 -10.14 20.49 -18.59
N GLY A 20 -10.03 20.37 -17.27
CA GLY A 20 -9.55 19.22 -16.56
C GLY A 20 -8.59 19.58 -15.45
N ILE A 21 -7.87 18.57 -14.97
CA ILE A 21 -6.84 18.73 -13.93
C ILE A 21 -5.52 18.14 -14.35
N GLN A 22 -4.45 18.68 -13.78
CA GLN A 22 -3.13 18.06 -13.79
C GLN A 22 -2.78 17.57 -12.39
N VAL A 23 -2.21 16.39 -12.28
CA VAL A 23 -1.69 15.85 -11.03
C VAL A 23 -0.21 15.50 -11.16
N ALA A 24 0.59 15.83 -10.16
CA ALA A 24 2.02 15.58 -10.14
C ALA A 24 2.40 14.62 -9.01
N GLY A 25 3.34 13.73 -9.29
CA GLY A 25 3.88 12.79 -8.31
C GLY A 25 5.00 11.93 -8.88
N ASN A 26 5.58 11.10 -8.01
CA ASN A 26 6.54 10.10 -8.43
C ASN A 26 5.81 8.84 -8.91
N LEU A 27 6.04 8.48 -10.16
CA LEU A 27 5.54 7.25 -10.76
C LEU A 27 6.46 6.08 -10.40
N TYR A 28 5.87 5.01 -9.90
CA TYR A 28 6.51 3.72 -9.72
C TYR A 28 5.81 2.69 -10.61
N GLY A 29 6.56 2.07 -11.52
CA GLY A 29 6.06 1.26 -12.62
C GLY A 29 6.00 2.04 -13.94
N ASN A 30 5.14 1.62 -14.85
CA ASN A 30 5.06 2.24 -16.18
C ASN A 30 3.63 2.55 -16.59
N ILE A 31 3.46 3.65 -17.34
CA ILE A 31 2.18 4.16 -17.86
C ILE A 31 2.30 4.55 -19.33
N GLN A 32 1.16 4.61 -20.01
CA GLN A 32 1.03 5.22 -21.34
C GLN A 32 -0.29 6.00 -21.46
N LEU A 33 -0.36 6.85 -22.47
CA LEU A 33 -1.60 7.56 -22.82
C LEU A 33 -2.76 6.58 -23.01
N GLY A 34 -3.94 6.96 -22.48
CA GLY A 34 -5.17 6.19 -22.54
C GLY A 34 -5.28 5.07 -21.50
N ASP A 35 -4.23 4.82 -20.70
CA ASP A 35 -4.33 3.84 -19.60
C ASP A 35 -5.44 4.24 -18.63
N LEU A 36 -6.23 3.23 -18.18
CA LEU A 36 -7.22 3.41 -17.12
C LEU A 36 -6.52 3.51 -15.77
N VAL A 37 -6.91 4.49 -15.00
CA VAL A 37 -6.35 4.81 -13.69
C VAL A 37 -7.45 4.82 -12.64
N TYR A 38 -7.23 4.12 -11.55
CA TYR A 38 -8.04 4.24 -10.34
C TYR A 38 -7.41 5.26 -9.40
N PHE A 39 -8.23 6.18 -8.90
CA PHE A 39 -7.88 7.16 -7.88
C PHE A 39 -8.45 6.66 -6.56
N ILE A 40 -7.59 6.36 -5.61
CA ILE A 40 -7.99 5.97 -4.28
C ILE A 40 -7.73 7.15 -3.35
N LEU A 41 -8.81 7.79 -2.92
CA LEU A 41 -8.77 9.00 -2.11
C LEU A 41 -8.35 8.67 -0.66
N PRO A 42 -7.86 9.65 0.11
CA PRO A 42 -7.49 9.46 1.51
C PRO A 42 -8.59 8.85 2.41
N ASN A 43 -9.85 9.03 2.05
CA ASN A 43 -11.02 8.45 2.73
C ASN A 43 -11.47 7.10 2.15
N ASN A 44 -10.65 6.45 1.33
CA ASN A 44 -10.92 5.20 0.61
C ASN A 44 -12.04 5.27 -0.46
N MET A 45 -12.56 6.46 -0.79
CA MET A 45 -13.41 6.58 -1.97
C MET A 45 -12.59 6.32 -3.24
N ILE A 46 -13.24 5.73 -4.23
CA ILE A 46 -12.60 5.33 -5.48
C ILE A 46 -13.30 6.04 -6.63
N MET A 47 -12.50 6.61 -7.51
CA MET A 47 -12.94 7.10 -8.82
C MET A 47 -11.98 6.57 -9.88
N TYR A 48 -12.31 6.70 -11.13
CA TYR A 48 -11.44 6.27 -12.24
C TYR A 48 -11.51 7.26 -13.39
N SER A 49 -10.43 7.30 -14.15
CA SER A 49 -10.31 8.11 -15.37
C SER A 49 -9.28 7.49 -16.30
N ARG A 50 -9.09 8.10 -17.48
CA ARG A 50 -8.03 7.74 -18.41
C ARG A 50 -6.99 8.86 -18.48
N ILE A 51 -5.75 8.48 -18.74
CA ILE A 51 -4.66 9.43 -18.92
C ILE A 51 -4.80 10.09 -20.28
N ASP A 52 -5.08 11.40 -20.30
CA ASP A 52 -5.19 12.21 -21.52
C ASP A 52 -3.86 12.86 -21.92
N GLY A 53 -2.94 13.08 -20.96
CA GLY A 53 -1.62 13.63 -21.20
C GLY A 53 -0.59 13.17 -20.19
N ILE A 54 0.66 13.07 -20.61
CA ILE A 54 1.81 12.76 -19.76
C ILE A 54 2.89 13.80 -20.04
N GLU A 55 3.35 14.48 -18.98
CA GLU A 55 4.52 15.36 -19.06
C GLU A 55 5.65 14.78 -18.20
N ILE A 56 6.87 14.83 -18.70
CA ILE A 56 8.10 14.39 -18.03
C ILE A 56 9.13 15.51 -18.01
N GLY A 57 10.04 15.49 -17.04
CA GLY A 57 11.11 16.48 -16.93
C GLY A 57 10.57 17.92 -16.85
N ALA A 58 11.06 18.80 -17.71
CA ALA A 58 10.70 20.23 -17.72
C ALA A 58 9.45 20.54 -18.58
N GLY A 59 8.38 19.75 -18.47
CA GLY A 59 7.14 19.96 -19.25
C GLY A 59 7.19 19.37 -20.66
N GLN A 60 7.97 18.32 -20.84
CA GLN A 60 8.05 17.62 -22.12
C GLN A 60 6.94 16.59 -22.25
N ASN A 61 6.09 16.72 -23.26
CA ASN A 61 5.04 15.75 -23.56
C ASN A 61 5.63 14.39 -23.95
N ALA A 62 5.03 13.32 -23.42
CA ALA A 62 5.41 11.94 -23.67
C ALA A 62 4.18 11.06 -23.88
N ASN A 63 4.35 9.97 -24.65
CA ASN A 63 3.29 8.96 -24.82
C ASN A 63 3.36 7.86 -23.76
N LYS A 64 4.48 7.77 -23.03
CA LYS A 64 4.74 6.79 -21.97
C LYS A 64 5.76 7.34 -20.97
N ALA A 65 5.70 6.85 -19.74
CA ALA A 65 6.68 7.12 -18.70
C ALA A 65 6.91 5.90 -17.82
N GLU A 66 8.09 5.84 -17.18
CA GLU A 66 8.47 4.75 -16.29
C GLU A 66 9.38 5.27 -15.16
N ASN A 67 9.05 4.90 -13.90
CA ASN A 67 9.86 5.12 -12.70
C ASN A 67 10.50 6.52 -12.59
N GLN A 68 9.69 7.56 -12.76
CA GLN A 68 10.14 8.95 -12.69
C GLN A 68 9.03 9.88 -12.20
N ARG A 69 9.39 11.12 -11.91
CA ARG A 69 8.40 12.15 -11.65
C ARG A 69 7.66 12.50 -12.94
N VAL A 70 6.33 12.57 -12.84
CA VAL A 70 5.45 12.89 -13.98
C VAL A 70 4.38 13.91 -13.56
N VAL A 71 3.80 14.57 -14.57
CA VAL A 71 2.54 15.29 -14.49
C VAL A 71 1.56 14.59 -15.42
N LEU A 72 0.41 14.21 -14.90
CA LEU A 72 -0.65 13.52 -15.64
C LEU A 72 -1.84 14.46 -15.82
N LEU A 73 -2.38 14.49 -17.03
CA LEU A 73 -3.57 15.25 -17.41
C LEU A 73 -4.78 14.32 -17.43
N PHE A 74 -5.90 14.82 -16.87
CA PHE A 74 -7.22 14.19 -16.87
C PHE A 74 -8.27 15.24 -17.27
N GLU A 75 -8.77 15.12 -18.50
CA GLU A 75 -9.72 16.08 -19.07
C GLU A 75 -11.16 15.89 -18.58
N ASP A 76 -11.51 14.69 -18.12
CA ASP A 76 -12.86 14.36 -17.64
C ASP A 76 -13.09 14.75 -16.17
N ILE A 77 -12.03 15.00 -15.39
CA ILE A 77 -12.12 15.46 -14.00
C ILE A 77 -12.15 16.99 -13.98
N LYS A 78 -13.32 17.59 -13.69
CA LYS A 78 -13.53 19.04 -13.80
C LYS A 78 -13.30 19.84 -12.51
N ASP A 79 -13.20 19.17 -11.37
CA ASP A 79 -12.99 19.80 -10.07
C ASP A 79 -11.77 19.21 -9.36
N ILE A 80 -10.77 20.05 -9.14
CA ILE A 80 -9.53 19.68 -8.43
C ILE A 80 -9.79 19.16 -7.01
N ASN A 81 -10.87 19.62 -6.36
CA ASN A 81 -11.20 19.18 -5.01
C ASN A 81 -11.57 17.68 -4.95
N CYS A 82 -11.89 17.06 -6.10
CA CYS A 82 -12.12 15.63 -6.20
C CYS A 82 -10.82 14.81 -6.04
N VAL A 83 -9.64 15.45 -6.18
CA VAL A 83 -8.34 14.77 -6.10
C VAL A 83 -7.45 15.44 -5.05
N PRO A 84 -7.74 15.22 -3.76
CA PRO A 84 -6.96 15.80 -2.68
C PRO A 84 -5.54 15.23 -2.65
N LYS A 85 -4.62 15.96 -2.04
CA LYS A 85 -3.25 15.51 -1.77
C LYS A 85 -3.27 14.15 -1.06
N TYR A 86 -2.32 13.29 -1.38
CA TYR A 86 -2.19 11.89 -0.91
C TYR A 86 -3.24 10.93 -1.46
N THR A 87 -3.99 11.30 -2.51
CA THR A 87 -4.68 10.35 -3.37
C THR A 87 -3.65 9.44 -4.04
N VAL A 88 -3.91 8.13 -4.09
CA VAL A 88 -3.08 7.19 -4.83
C VAL A 88 -3.70 6.89 -6.18
N LEU A 89 -2.95 7.11 -7.24
CA LEU A 89 -3.28 6.68 -8.60
C LEU A 89 -2.66 5.30 -8.85
N THR A 90 -3.43 4.38 -9.43
CA THR A 90 -2.95 3.02 -9.68
C THR A 90 -3.68 2.34 -10.83
N SER A 91 -3.02 1.37 -11.46
CA SER A 91 -3.65 0.43 -12.41
C SER A 91 -4.32 -0.76 -11.72
N ILE A 92 -4.08 -0.94 -10.42
CA ILE A 92 -4.58 -2.09 -9.67
C ILE A 92 -6.01 -1.77 -9.24
N HIS A 93 -6.98 -2.57 -9.71
CA HIS A 93 -8.36 -2.41 -9.30
C HIS A 93 -8.49 -2.65 -7.79
N PRO A 94 -8.98 -1.68 -7.02
CA PRO A 94 -9.29 -1.90 -5.61
C PRO A 94 -10.42 -2.92 -5.52
N GLN A 95 -10.13 -4.06 -4.90
CA GLN A 95 -11.13 -5.12 -4.79
C GLN A 95 -12.08 -4.85 -3.63
N ASP A 96 -13.37 -5.03 -3.88
CA ASP A 96 -14.35 -5.17 -2.81
C ASP A 96 -14.16 -6.56 -2.16
N ARG A 97 -13.87 -6.57 -0.86
CA ARG A 97 -13.54 -7.80 -0.11
C ARG A 97 -14.72 -8.39 0.64
N ALA A 98 -15.91 -8.15 0.17
CA ALA A 98 -17.10 -8.79 0.74
C ALA A 98 -17.05 -10.32 0.64
N GLU A 99 -16.21 -10.88 -0.23
CA GLU A 99 -16.04 -12.32 -0.43
C GLU A 99 -14.66 -12.80 0.07
N GLU A 100 -14.66 -13.81 0.95
CA GLU A 100 -13.46 -14.44 1.54
C GLU A 100 -12.49 -15.05 0.49
N SER A 101 -12.97 -15.30 -0.73
CA SER A 101 -12.18 -15.90 -1.82
C SER A 101 -11.43 -14.89 -2.68
N SER A 102 -11.57 -13.58 -2.44
CA SER A 102 -10.92 -12.56 -3.26
C SER A 102 -9.42 -12.50 -2.99
N ALA A 103 -8.62 -12.25 -4.03
CA ALA A 103 -7.19 -12.01 -3.89
C ALA A 103 -6.93 -10.81 -2.98
N VAL A 104 -5.89 -10.88 -2.14
CA VAL A 104 -5.49 -9.75 -1.29
C VAL A 104 -4.74 -8.74 -2.13
N GLU A 105 -5.26 -7.53 -2.22
CA GLU A 105 -4.64 -6.39 -2.88
C GLU A 105 -4.83 -5.14 -2.01
N ASN A 106 -3.77 -4.37 -1.78
CA ASN A 106 -3.80 -3.12 -1.03
C ASN A 106 -3.14 -2.00 -1.83
N PRO A 107 -3.70 -1.60 -2.99
CA PRO A 107 -3.07 -0.63 -3.86
C PRO A 107 -2.89 0.74 -3.19
N HIS A 108 -3.81 1.14 -2.30
CA HIS A 108 -3.70 2.38 -1.54
C HIS A 108 -2.48 2.36 -0.60
N LEU A 109 -2.38 1.32 0.23
CA LEU A 109 -1.25 1.16 1.16
C LEU A 109 0.07 1.00 0.39
N LEU A 110 0.06 0.28 -0.73
CA LEU A 110 1.23 0.10 -1.59
C LEU A 110 1.74 1.44 -2.12
N GLY A 111 0.83 2.30 -2.63
CA GLY A 111 1.19 3.63 -3.13
C GLY A 111 1.74 4.55 -2.05
N LEU A 112 1.12 4.55 -0.87
CA LEU A 112 1.62 5.30 0.29
C LEU A 112 3.00 4.79 0.74
N SER A 113 3.18 3.48 0.86
CA SER A 113 4.44 2.87 1.34
C SER A 113 5.67 3.24 0.50
N ARG A 114 5.49 3.48 -0.81
CA ARG A 114 6.58 3.92 -1.71
C ARG A 114 7.27 5.19 -1.24
N ASP A 115 6.51 6.12 -0.71
CA ASP A 115 6.97 7.43 -0.29
C ASP A 115 7.08 7.59 1.25
N TYR A 116 6.89 6.50 2.00
CA TYR A 116 6.86 6.53 3.47
C TYR A 116 8.08 7.22 4.08
N HIS A 117 9.28 6.81 3.72
CA HIS A 117 10.51 7.36 4.31
C HIS A 117 10.68 8.85 4.04
N ARG A 118 10.16 9.34 2.93
CA ARG A 118 10.20 10.75 2.54
C ARG A 118 9.15 11.59 3.24
N LEU A 119 7.95 11.03 3.45
CA LEU A 119 6.77 11.77 3.87
C LEU A 119 6.30 11.49 5.30
N VAL A 120 6.86 10.50 5.99
CA VAL A 120 6.43 10.10 7.34
C VAL A 120 6.43 11.24 8.38
N LYS A 121 7.22 12.29 8.15
CA LYS A 121 7.27 13.48 9.01
C LYS A 121 6.15 14.49 8.74
N ASP A 122 5.40 14.36 7.64
CA ASP A 122 4.22 15.17 7.38
C ASP A 122 3.02 14.56 8.13
N PRO A 123 2.43 15.27 9.10
CA PRO A 123 1.33 14.73 9.90
C PRO A 123 0.10 14.35 9.06
N ASN A 124 -0.19 15.08 7.99
CA ASN A 124 -1.33 14.79 7.14
C ASN A 124 -1.11 13.49 6.35
N TYR A 125 0.08 13.29 5.80
CA TYR A 125 0.45 12.03 5.17
C TYR A 125 0.40 10.88 6.18
N PHE A 126 0.97 11.06 7.36
CA PHE A 126 1.02 10.04 8.40
C PHE A 126 -0.38 9.61 8.85
N ASN A 127 -1.30 10.55 9.02
CA ASN A 127 -2.69 10.25 9.36
C ASN A 127 -3.37 9.40 8.28
N VAL A 128 -3.17 9.72 7.00
CA VAL A 128 -3.70 8.92 5.88
C VAL A 128 -3.08 7.53 5.88
N PHE A 129 -1.76 7.44 6.05
CA PHE A 129 -1.04 6.17 6.09
C PHE A 129 -1.56 5.27 7.22
N VAL A 130 -1.69 5.78 8.44
CA VAL A 130 -2.21 5.03 9.61
C VAL A 130 -3.64 4.58 9.38
N TYR A 131 -4.50 5.47 8.86
CA TYR A 131 -5.88 5.12 8.55
C TYR A 131 -5.94 3.94 7.57
N VAL A 132 -5.22 4.01 6.47
CA VAL A 132 -5.18 2.96 5.45
C VAL A 132 -4.57 1.66 5.99
N LEU A 133 -3.49 1.77 6.78
CA LEU A 133 -2.84 0.63 7.44
C LEU A 133 -3.81 -0.15 8.33
N CYS A 134 -4.56 0.57 9.19
CA CYS A 134 -5.49 -0.05 10.14
C CYS A 134 -6.65 -0.78 9.46
N HIS A 135 -7.04 -0.36 8.25
CA HIS A 135 -8.11 -0.97 7.46
C HIS A 135 -7.63 -2.04 6.48
N ALA A 136 -6.30 -2.22 6.35
CA ALA A 136 -5.74 -3.16 5.41
C ALA A 136 -5.90 -4.62 5.87
N TYR A 137 -5.94 -5.51 4.88
CA TYR A 137 -5.80 -6.95 5.06
C TYR A 137 -4.43 -7.36 4.56
N PHE A 138 -3.77 -8.23 5.31
CA PHE A 138 -2.41 -8.66 5.02
C PHE A 138 -2.36 -10.15 4.75
N LEU A 139 -1.46 -10.54 3.86
CA LEU A 139 -0.97 -11.90 3.77
C LEU A 139 0.14 -12.08 4.79
N VAL A 140 -0.09 -12.96 5.76
CA VAL A 140 0.88 -13.27 6.80
C VAL A 140 1.36 -14.70 6.59
N PRO A 141 2.66 -14.93 6.32
CA PRO A 141 3.21 -16.26 6.11
C PRO A 141 3.01 -17.14 7.33
N VAL A 142 2.74 -18.42 7.08
CA VAL A 142 2.60 -19.42 8.14
C VAL A 142 3.39 -20.68 7.80
N LYS A 143 3.97 -21.29 8.82
CA LYS A 143 4.51 -22.67 8.77
C LYS A 143 3.57 -23.58 9.56
N THR A 144 3.28 -24.75 9.02
CA THR A 144 2.51 -25.79 9.71
C THR A 144 3.42 -26.96 10.02
N ASN A 145 3.48 -27.36 11.28
CA ASN A 145 4.20 -28.56 11.69
C ASN A 145 3.25 -29.77 11.57
N GLY A 146 3.30 -30.46 10.42
CA GLY A 146 2.47 -31.64 10.12
C GLY A 146 1.33 -31.36 9.12
N GLU A 147 0.70 -32.44 8.65
CA GLU A 147 -0.42 -32.41 7.71
C GLU A 147 -1.78 -32.70 8.39
N SER A 148 -1.82 -32.81 9.72
CA SER A 148 -3.03 -33.11 10.49
C SER A 148 -3.82 -31.83 10.79
N GLU A 149 -5.14 -31.98 11.04
CA GLU A 149 -6.03 -30.87 11.45
C GLU A 149 -5.59 -30.19 12.76
N ASP A 150 -4.81 -30.88 13.61
CA ASP A 150 -4.24 -30.35 14.85
C ASP A 150 -2.84 -29.73 14.66
N ALA A 151 -2.39 -29.51 13.42
CA ALA A 151 -1.09 -28.93 13.15
C ALA A 151 -0.96 -27.50 13.72
N GLN A 152 0.04 -27.29 14.56
CA GLN A 152 0.30 -25.96 15.12
C GLN A 152 0.77 -25.01 14.02
N VAL A 153 0.09 -23.86 13.93
CA VAL A 153 0.47 -22.77 13.03
C VAL A 153 1.55 -21.94 13.72
N GLN A 154 2.66 -21.75 13.03
CA GLN A 154 3.75 -20.89 13.46
C GLN A 154 3.89 -19.71 12.50
N PHE A 155 4.05 -18.52 13.04
CA PHE A 155 4.33 -17.31 12.29
C PHE A 155 5.86 -17.12 12.22
N PRO A 156 6.48 -17.24 11.04
CA PRO A 156 7.90 -16.97 10.90
C PRO A 156 8.19 -15.51 11.19
N ALA A 157 9.26 -15.25 11.91
CA ALA A 157 9.70 -13.92 12.24
C ALA A 157 11.14 -13.70 11.79
N LEU A 158 11.47 -12.48 11.43
CA LEU A 158 12.82 -12.01 11.16
C LEU A 158 13.48 -11.60 12.48
N ARG A 159 14.80 -11.66 12.52
CA ARG A 159 15.56 -11.10 13.65
C ARG A 159 15.63 -9.58 13.49
N ASP A 160 15.39 -8.86 14.58
CA ASP A 160 15.59 -7.41 14.58
C ASP A 160 17.10 -7.12 14.47
N PRO A 161 17.53 -6.30 13.48
CA PRO A 161 18.95 -6.00 13.29
C PRO A 161 19.54 -5.08 14.36
N VAL A 162 18.70 -4.43 15.16
CA VAL A 162 19.10 -3.46 16.19
C VAL A 162 18.96 -4.07 17.59
N GLU A 163 17.84 -4.74 17.85
CA GLU A 163 17.57 -5.37 19.13
C GLU A 163 17.47 -6.90 18.95
N GLU A 164 18.58 -7.60 19.12
CA GLU A 164 18.69 -9.06 18.89
C GLU A 164 17.68 -9.91 19.66
N THR A 165 17.11 -9.38 20.73
CA THR A 165 16.10 -10.06 21.56
C THR A 165 14.68 -9.91 21.01
N LYS A 166 14.47 -9.01 20.03
CA LYS A 166 13.18 -8.77 19.40
C LYS A 166 13.06 -9.46 18.05
N SER A 167 11.85 -9.73 17.69
CA SER A 167 11.47 -10.27 16.40
C SER A 167 10.72 -9.23 15.56
N ILE A 168 10.76 -9.40 14.25
CA ILE A 168 10.02 -8.58 13.29
C ILE A 168 9.12 -9.51 12.50
N PHE A 169 7.81 -9.29 12.57
CA PHE A 169 6.83 -10.09 11.84
C PHE A 169 6.64 -9.54 10.42
N PRO A 170 6.91 -10.34 9.38
CA PRO A 170 6.68 -9.95 8.00
C PRO A 170 5.19 -10.01 7.66
N VAL A 171 4.68 -8.95 7.03
CA VAL A 171 3.33 -8.90 6.46
C VAL A 171 3.39 -8.36 5.03
N PHE A 172 2.48 -8.80 4.17
CA PHE A 172 2.51 -8.46 2.76
C PHE A 172 1.18 -7.87 2.30
N THR A 173 1.26 -6.88 1.42
CA THR A 173 0.10 -6.19 0.85
C THR A 173 -0.61 -7.01 -0.21
N ASP A 174 0.09 -7.94 -0.85
CA ASP A 174 -0.40 -8.73 -1.97
C ASP A 174 0.50 -9.95 -2.26
N TRP A 175 0.02 -10.88 -3.09
CA TRP A 175 0.78 -12.07 -3.49
C TRP A 175 2.01 -11.77 -4.33
N TYR A 176 2.04 -10.63 -5.02
CA TYR A 176 3.23 -10.22 -5.79
C TYR A 176 4.38 -9.88 -4.84
N ALA A 177 4.09 -9.18 -3.74
CA ALA A 177 5.08 -8.92 -2.69
C ALA A 177 5.55 -10.21 -2.00
N VAL A 178 4.64 -11.16 -1.75
CA VAL A 178 5.01 -12.50 -1.23
C VAL A 178 5.93 -13.25 -2.18
N ALA A 179 5.63 -13.25 -3.49
CA ALA A 179 6.45 -13.94 -4.50
C ALA A 179 7.88 -13.37 -4.59
N GLY A 180 8.06 -12.07 -4.35
CA GLY A 180 9.38 -11.44 -4.25
C GLY A 180 10.24 -11.97 -3.09
N TRP A 181 9.64 -12.66 -2.15
CA TRP A 181 10.26 -13.20 -0.94
C TRP A 181 10.71 -14.67 -1.08
N GLN A 182 11.03 -15.13 -2.30
CA GLN A 182 11.37 -16.52 -2.62
C GLN A 182 12.53 -17.11 -1.80
N GLN A 183 13.39 -16.28 -1.23
CA GLN A 183 14.55 -16.73 -0.46
C GLN A 183 14.21 -17.40 0.89
N ILE A 184 12.96 -17.34 1.33
CA ILE A 184 12.52 -17.91 2.61
C ILE A 184 11.91 -19.31 2.44
N PHE A 185 11.65 -19.69 1.18
CA PHE A 185 11.04 -20.99 0.88
C PHE A 185 12.12 -22.04 0.66
N GLU A 186 12.51 -22.69 1.75
CA GLU A 186 13.55 -23.74 1.76
C GLU A 186 13.25 -24.90 0.80
N ASP A 187 11.97 -25.09 0.39
CA ASP A 187 11.52 -26.24 -0.39
C ASP A 187 11.01 -25.89 -1.80
N GLY A 188 11.17 -24.68 -2.30
CA GLY A 188 10.66 -24.25 -3.60
C GLY A 188 9.13 -24.28 -3.73
N LYS A 189 8.39 -24.50 -2.63
CA LYS A 189 6.93 -24.47 -2.58
C LYS A 189 6.46 -23.05 -2.26
N PRO A 190 5.33 -22.60 -2.86
CA PRO A 190 4.76 -21.32 -2.49
C PRO A 190 4.40 -21.31 -1.00
N PRO A 191 4.61 -20.19 -0.29
CA PRO A 191 4.29 -20.09 1.12
C PRO A 191 2.79 -20.26 1.34
N LYS A 192 2.46 -20.92 2.42
CA LYS A 192 1.12 -20.78 2.97
C LYS A 192 1.05 -19.41 3.67
N ALA A 193 -0.04 -18.71 3.45
CA ALA A 193 -0.30 -17.46 4.15
C ALA A 193 -1.76 -17.45 4.64
N VAL A 194 -1.96 -16.79 5.76
CA VAL A 194 -3.30 -16.46 6.26
C VAL A 194 -3.60 -14.98 5.99
N ILE A 195 -4.87 -14.66 5.83
CA ILE A 195 -5.33 -13.29 5.64
C ILE A 195 -5.72 -12.75 7.00
N LEU A 196 -5.04 -11.69 7.45
CA LEU A 196 -5.27 -11.05 8.74
C LEU A 196 -5.49 -9.55 8.57
N ARG A 197 -6.34 -8.95 9.39
CA ARG A 197 -6.47 -7.50 9.52
C ARG A 197 -5.38 -6.95 10.44
N PHE A 198 -5.14 -5.66 10.39
CA PHE A 198 -4.11 -5.02 11.23
C PHE A 198 -4.29 -5.31 12.74
N PRO A 199 -5.49 -5.24 13.34
CA PRO A 199 -5.68 -5.61 14.75
C PRO A 199 -5.25 -7.04 15.08
N ASP A 200 -5.49 -8.00 14.18
CA ASP A 200 -5.08 -9.39 14.37
C ASP A 200 -3.54 -9.53 14.28
N VAL A 201 -2.90 -8.80 13.36
CA VAL A 201 -1.44 -8.72 13.28
C VAL A 201 -0.84 -8.15 14.56
N VAL A 202 -1.41 -7.08 15.10
CA VAL A 202 -0.99 -6.48 16.38
C VAL A 202 -1.07 -7.50 17.52
N ASN A 203 -2.13 -8.29 17.57
CA ASN A 203 -2.30 -9.34 18.59
C ASN A 203 -1.25 -10.44 18.50
N ILE A 204 -0.79 -10.78 17.29
CA ILE A 204 0.25 -11.79 17.07
C ILE A 204 1.64 -11.24 17.43
N CYS A 205 1.94 -10.01 17.02
CA CYS A 205 3.29 -9.46 17.16
C CYS A 205 3.65 -9.03 18.59
N LYS A 206 2.71 -8.74 19.47
CA LYS A 206 2.85 -8.32 20.90
C LYS A 206 4.26 -7.96 21.36
N GLY A 207 4.60 -6.66 21.35
CA GLY A 207 5.90 -6.17 21.80
C GLY A 207 7.05 -6.39 20.83
N ASN A 208 6.75 -6.80 19.62
CA ASN A 208 7.69 -6.94 18.51
C ASN A 208 7.31 -6.00 17.36
N GLY A 209 8.25 -5.81 16.42
CA GLY A 209 8.00 -5.00 15.23
C GLY A 209 7.23 -5.77 14.14
N VAL A 210 6.69 -5.01 13.19
CA VAL A 210 6.08 -5.51 11.96
C VAL A 210 6.80 -4.89 10.78
N MET A 211 7.15 -5.69 9.79
CA MET A 211 7.71 -5.19 8.52
C MET A 211 6.75 -5.47 7.38
N LEU A 212 6.28 -4.39 6.80
CA LEU A 212 5.46 -4.43 5.60
C LEU A 212 6.35 -4.67 4.39
N ASN A 213 6.01 -5.64 3.55
CA ASN A 213 6.71 -5.98 2.30
C ASN A 213 8.24 -6.04 2.45
N PRO A 214 8.81 -6.88 3.37
CA PRO A 214 10.24 -6.93 3.60
C PRO A 214 11.02 -7.16 2.30
N PHE A 215 12.20 -6.54 2.22
CA PHE A 215 13.14 -6.62 1.08
C PHE A 215 12.61 -6.06 -0.25
N GLY A 216 11.40 -5.51 -0.28
CA GLY A 216 10.83 -4.85 -1.46
C GLY A 216 11.00 -3.33 -1.43
N PRO A 217 10.72 -2.66 -2.56
CA PRO A 217 10.81 -1.20 -2.65
C PRO A 217 9.71 -0.46 -1.84
N THR A 218 8.76 -1.20 -1.29
CA THR A 218 7.67 -0.70 -0.44
C THR A 218 7.84 -1.13 1.01
N ALA A 219 9.04 -1.55 1.40
CA ALA A 219 9.31 -2.00 2.76
C ALA A 219 9.13 -0.86 3.77
N VAL A 220 8.29 -1.09 4.78
CA VAL A 220 8.07 -0.17 5.90
C VAL A 220 8.21 -0.92 7.20
N MET A 221 9.14 -0.45 8.04
CA MET A 221 9.31 -0.97 9.40
C MET A 221 8.40 -0.23 10.37
N LEU A 222 7.50 -0.95 11.00
CA LEU A 222 6.68 -0.48 12.10
C LEU A 222 7.30 -1.03 13.40
N GLN A 223 8.00 -0.18 14.12
CA GLN A 223 8.56 -0.53 15.42
C GLN A 223 7.43 -0.76 16.45
N ASP A 224 7.68 -1.56 17.46
CA ASP A 224 6.74 -1.86 18.54
C ASP A 224 6.15 -0.58 19.18
N LYS A 225 6.98 0.42 19.46
CA LYS A 225 6.54 1.72 20.00
C LYS A 225 5.56 2.45 19.10
N LEU A 226 5.80 2.44 17.79
CA LEU A 226 4.90 3.05 16.83
C LEU A 226 3.56 2.29 16.77
N ILE A 227 3.60 0.96 16.84
CA ILE A 227 2.40 0.13 16.91
C ILE A 227 1.60 0.46 18.19
N GLU A 228 2.28 0.58 19.34
CA GLU A 228 1.65 1.00 20.60
C GLU A 228 1.03 2.40 20.50
N GLU A 229 1.69 3.36 19.85
CA GLU A 229 1.14 4.70 19.60
C GLU A 229 -0.13 4.61 18.75
N ILE A 230 -0.11 3.83 17.65
CA ILE A 230 -1.26 3.67 16.74
C ILE A 230 -2.46 3.06 17.47
N VAL A 231 -2.29 1.97 18.22
CA VAL A 231 -3.40 1.32 18.94
C VAL A 231 -3.93 2.16 20.11
N ASN A 232 -3.15 3.13 20.59
CA ASN A 232 -3.58 4.07 21.61
C ASN A 232 -4.32 5.29 21.08
N LEU A 233 -4.39 5.49 19.77
CA LEU A 233 -5.20 6.56 19.17
C LEU A 233 -6.69 6.34 19.48
N ASP A 234 -7.38 7.42 19.82
CA ASP A 234 -8.82 7.37 20.12
C ASP A 234 -9.64 6.79 18.95
N GLY A 235 -9.29 7.15 17.72
CA GLY A 235 -9.93 6.61 16.53
C GLY A 235 -9.78 5.10 16.39
N TYR A 236 -8.58 4.57 16.66
CA TYR A 236 -8.34 3.12 16.65
C TYR A 236 -9.19 2.40 17.71
N LYS A 237 -9.18 2.89 18.96
CA LYS A 237 -9.94 2.30 20.07
C LYS A 237 -11.45 2.31 19.82
N LEU A 238 -11.97 3.42 19.27
CA LEU A 238 -13.40 3.52 18.92
C LEU A 238 -13.80 2.49 17.87
N GLU A 239 -12.94 2.19 16.92
CA GLU A 239 -13.25 1.33 15.79
C GLU A 239 -12.98 -0.14 16.05
N PHE A 240 -11.93 -0.48 16.78
CA PHE A 240 -11.44 -1.86 16.90
C PHE A 240 -11.55 -2.46 18.31
N ASP A 241 -11.52 -1.66 19.40
CA ASP A 241 -11.55 -2.18 20.76
C ASP A 241 -12.99 -2.41 21.30
N ASN A 242 -14.00 -1.83 20.66
CA ASN A 242 -15.39 -1.91 21.10
C ASN A 242 -16.23 -2.99 20.38
N LYS A 243 -15.58 -3.98 19.75
CA LYS A 243 -16.27 -5.07 19.04
C LYS A 243 -16.08 -6.42 19.69
#